data_8be3f9a47b087d42ab8621506aa9dfc8
#
_entry.id   8be3f9a47b087d42ab8621506aa9dfc8
#
_cell.length_a   1.000
_cell.length_b   1.000
_cell.length_c   1.000
_cell.angle_alpha   90.00
_cell.angle_beta   90.00
_cell.angle_gamma   90.00
#
_symmetry.space_group_name_H-M   'P 1'
#
loop_
_entity.id
_entity.type
_entity.pdbx_description
1 polymer ?
#
loop_
_entity_poly.entity_id
_entity_poly.type
_entity_poly.pdbx_seq_one_letter_code
_entity_poly.pdbx_strand_id
1 'polypeptide(L)'
;LHHVLGSVHPHLPQYKERYHHGDLEAFQRTYFEHLALAAESGLFDTIGHPDLIKNIEPEAYDLSRLMGTICETLDRIAATGTAMELNTSGLNKVVPEMNPGPEMLRQMREREIPVVIGADAHQPERVAGDFDQGLERLREAGYSMVSNFLDRQRIDLPIDAAQASLESQQV
;
A
#
# COMPACT_ATOMS: atom_id res chain seq x y z
N LEU A 1 20.12 3.62 -6.54
CA LEU A 1 18.79 3.02 -6.61
C LEU A 1 17.84 4.02 -7.25
N HIS A 2 16.97 3.55 -8.17
CA HIS A 2 15.96 4.40 -8.80
C HIS A 2 14.71 4.58 -7.95
N HIS A 3 14.41 3.59 -7.11
CA HIS A 3 13.24 3.55 -6.25
C HIS A 3 13.57 2.82 -4.95
N VAL A 4 13.13 3.33 -3.82
CA VAL A 4 13.28 2.70 -2.50
C VAL A 4 11.90 2.54 -1.86
N LEU A 5 11.48 1.29 -1.70
CA LEU A 5 10.21 0.92 -1.08
C LEU A 5 10.48 0.48 0.36
N GLY A 6 9.73 1.02 1.30
CA GLY A 6 9.74 0.64 2.71
C GLY A 6 8.48 -0.13 3.09
N SER A 7 8.62 -1.22 3.83
CA SER A 7 7.50 -2.08 4.24
C SER A 7 7.54 -2.40 5.72
N VAL A 8 6.37 -2.49 6.34
CA VAL A 8 6.19 -3.01 7.71
C VAL A 8 5.56 -4.39 7.63
N HIS A 9 6.19 -5.38 8.27
CA HIS A 9 5.77 -6.78 8.20
C HIS A 9 5.27 -7.29 9.57
N PRO A 10 3.97 -7.14 9.88
CA PRO A 10 3.43 -7.46 11.20
C PRO A 10 3.37 -8.97 11.49
N HIS A 11 3.50 -9.82 10.46
CA HIS A 11 3.50 -11.28 10.60
C HIS A 11 4.84 -11.85 11.09
N LEU A 12 5.93 -11.09 11.00
CA LEU A 12 7.26 -11.56 11.43
C LEU A 12 7.30 -11.79 12.94
N PRO A 13 7.88 -12.92 13.40
CA PRO A 13 7.96 -13.26 14.82
C PRO A 13 8.58 -12.14 15.67
N GLN A 14 9.67 -11.52 15.20
CA GLN A 14 10.37 -10.45 15.89
C GLN A 14 9.51 -9.19 16.06
N TYR A 15 8.67 -8.89 15.05
CA TYR A 15 7.74 -7.77 15.12
C TYR A 15 6.63 -8.05 16.15
N LYS A 16 6.04 -9.26 16.09
CA LYS A 16 5.01 -9.68 17.05
C LYS A 16 5.54 -9.68 18.48
N GLU A 17 6.71 -10.30 18.72
CA GLU A 17 7.33 -10.33 20.04
C GLU A 17 7.53 -8.94 20.64
N ARG A 18 7.92 -7.98 19.80
CA ARG A 18 8.22 -6.62 20.24
C ARG A 18 6.99 -5.76 20.47
N TYR A 19 5.90 -5.94 19.71
CA TYR A 19 4.79 -5.00 19.65
C TYR A 19 3.42 -5.60 19.98
N HIS A 20 3.26 -6.92 19.94
CA HIS A 20 1.99 -7.58 20.26
C HIS A 20 2.01 -8.10 21.70
N HIS A 21 1.40 -7.32 22.61
CA HIS A 21 1.38 -7.63 24.05
C HIS A 21 0.00 -8.08 24.54
N GLY A 22 -0.77 -8.81 23.68
CA GLY A 22 -2.09 -9.35 24.03
C GLY A 22 -3.27 -8.43 23.72
N ASP A 23 -3.04 -7.17 23.38
CA ASP A 23 -4.03 -6.24 22.85
C ASP A 23 -3.87 -6.11 21.34
N LEU A 24 -4.79 -6.75 20.60
CA LEU A 24 -4.73 -6.77 19.14
C LEU A 24 -5.02 -5.39 18.54
N GLU A 25 -5.95 -4.62 19.10
CA GLU A 25 -6.26 -3.28 18.60
C GLU A 25 -5.06 -2.34 18.78
N ALA A 26 -4.42 -2.37 19.94
CA ALA A 26 -3.20 -1.61 20.18
C ALA A 26 -2.07 -2.02 19.20
N PHE A 27 -1.94 -3.32 18.91
CA PHE A 27 -0.99 -3.83 17.92
C PHE A 27 -1.28 -3.32 16.52
N GLN A 28 -2.56 -3.32 16.09
CA GLN A 28 -2.99 -2.79 14.80
C GLN A 28 -2.72 -1.28 14.69
N ARG A 29 -3.00 -0.50 15.74
CA ARG A 29 -2.69 0.94 15.79
C ARG A 29 -1.19 1.20 15.71
N THR A 30 -0.37 0.40 16.42
CA THR A 30 1.08 0.48 16.36
C THR A 30 1.61 0.22 14.94
N TYR A 31 1.00 -0.71 14.21
CA TYR A 31 1.36 -0.96 12.82
C TYR A 31 1.16 0.29 11.95
N PHE A 32 0.01 0.96 12.04
CA PHE A 32 -0.25 2.21 11.30
C PHE A 32 0.69 3.34 11.71
N GLU A 33 1.00 3.48 13.01
CA GLU A 33 2.01 4.42 13.49
C GLU A 33 3.38 4.19 12.82
N HIS A 34 3.80 2.94 12.69
CA HIS A 34 5.07 2.61 12.03
C HIS A 34 5.07 2.93 10.53
N LEU A 35 3.93 2.88 9.84
CA LEU A 35 3.85 3.35 8.45
C LEU A 35 4.12 4.86 8.36
N ALA A 36 3.52 5.65 9.26
CA ALA A 36 3.76 7.09 9.31
C ALA A 36 5.23 7.41 9.63
N LEU A 37 5.80 6.76 10.65
CA LEU A 37 7.21 6.93 11.01
C LEU A 37 8.15 6.54 9.86
N ALA A 38 7.82 5.50 9.10
CA ALA A 38 8.60 5.10 7.93
C ALA A 38 8.61 6.20 6.86
N ALA A 39 7.45 6.80 6.56
CA ALA A 39 7.35 7.92 5.62
C ALA A 39 8.10 9.16 6.13
N GLU A 40 7.91 9.51 7.40
CA GLU A 40 8.56 10.68 8.05
C GLU A 40 10.10 10.54 8.13
N SER A 41 10.62 9.30 8.06
CA SER A 41 12.07 9.07 8.04
C SER A 41 12.79 9.67 6.82
N GLY A 42 12.05 9.92 5.72
CA GLY A 42 12.60 10.40 4.45
C GLY A 42 13.50 9.38 3.72
N LEU A 43 13.55 8.13 4.20
CA LEU A 43 14.39 7.09 3.61
C LEU A 43 13.75 6.43 2.38
N PHE A 44 12.42 6.42 2.32
CA PHE A 44 11.65 5.68 1.34
C PHE A 44 10.92 6.61 0.38
N ASP A 45 10.81 6.20 -0.88
CA ASP A 45 10.00 6.87 -1.90
C ASP A 45 8.55 6.41 -1.85
N THR A 46 8.35 5.17 -1.39
CA THR A 46 7.04 4.52 -1.32
C THR A 46 6.90 3.67 -0.06
N ILE A 47 5.71 3.69 0.56
CA ILE A 47 5.32 2.75 1.62
C ILE A 47 4.52 1.60 1.00
N GLY A 48 5.01 0.37 1.17
CA GLY A 48 4.43 -0.84 0.59
C GLY A 48 3.26 -1.40 1.39
N HIS A 49 2.34 -2.08 0.71
CA HIS A 49 1.16 -2.83 1.23
C HIS A 49 0.60 -2.30 2.57
N PRO A 50 0.07 -1.06 2.60
CA PRO A 50 -0.10 -0.27 3.83
C PRO A 50 -1.18 -0.76 4.81
N ASP A 51 -1.95 -1.78 4.47
CA ASP A 51 -2.92 -2.40 5.38
C ASP A 51 -2.70 -3.92 5.54
N LEU A 52 -1.46 -4.40 5.37
CA LEU A 52 -1.12 -5.82 5.50
C LEU A 52 -1.57 -6.42 6.84
N ILE A 53 -1.68 -5.61 7.88
CA ILE A 53 -2.12 -5.99 9.23
C ILE A 53 -3.51 -6.66 9.23
N LYS A 54 -4.38 -6.37 8.26
CA LYS A 54 -5.73 -6.98 8.14
C LYS A 54 -5.70 -8.52 7.99
N ASN A 55 -4.55 -9.06 7.58
CA ASN A 55 -4.33 -10.50 7.46
C ASN A 55 -3.90 -11.17 8.78
N ILE A 56 -3.69 -10.39 9.85
CA ILE A 56 -3.42 -10.90 11.19
C ILE A 56 -4.74 -10.94 11.96
N GLU A 57 -5.22 -12.14 12.27
CA GLU A 57 -6.50 -12.36 12.92
C GLU A 57 -7.65 -11.59 12.21
N PRO A 58 -7.96 -11.95 10.94
CA PRO A 58 -8.89 -11.19 10.09
C PRO A 58 -10.28 -10.99 10.72
N GLU A 59 -10.73 -11.97 11.51
CA GLU A 59 -12.03 -11.93 12.20
C GLU A 59 -12.13 -10.79 13.24
N ALA A 60 -10.99 -10.32 13.72
CA ALA A 60 -10.91 -9.24 14.69
C ALA A 60 -10.42 -7.91 14.07
N TYR A 61 -10.24 -7.86 12.75
CA TYR A 61 -9.92 -6.63 12.04
C TYR A 61 -11.19 -5.81 11.80
N ASP A 62 -11.36 -4.74 12.56
CA ASP A 62 -12.50 -3.83 12.42
C ASP A 62 -12.03 -2.48 11.86
N LEU A 63 -12.24 -2.31 10.56
CA LEU A 63 -11.85 -1.10 9.84
C LEU A 63 -12.50 0.16 10.44
N SER A 64 -13.75 0.06 10.92
CA SER A 64 -14.48 1.21 11.46
C SER A 64 -13.84 1.75 12.74
N ARG A 65 -13.31 0.88 13.59
CA ARG A 65 -12.57 1.25 14.82
C ARG A 65 -11.19 1.83 14.53
N LEU A 66 -10.57 1.39 13.43
CA LEU A 66 -9.22 1.80 13.05
C LEU A 66 -9.22 3.06 12.17
N MET A 67 -10.37 3.45 11.60
CA MET A 67 -10.46 4.51 10.60
C MET A 67 -9.86 5.84 11.10
N GLY A 68 -10.09 6.22 12.36
CA GLY A 68 -9.48 7.42 12.94
C GLY A 68 -7.94 7.36 12.89
N THR A 69 -7.36 6.24 13.35
CA THR A 69 -5.91 6.02 13.30
C THR A 69 -5.38 5.99 11.86
N ILE A 70 -6.12 5.34 10.95
CA ILE A 70 -5.75 5.29 9.53
C ILE A 70 -5.74 6.70 8.94
N CYS A 71 -6.76 7.51 9.19
CA CYS A 71 -6.82 8.89 8.70
C CYS A 71 -5.66 9.74 9.25
N GLU A 72 -5.37 9.68 10.54
CA GLU A 72 -4.22 10.37 11.15
C GLU A 72 -2.88 9.93 10.53
N THR A 73 -2.71 8.61 10.31
CA THR A 73 -1.54 8.06 9.63
C THR A 73 -1.40 8.61 8.22
N LEU A 74 -2.50 8.61 7.45
CA LEU A 74 -2.51 9.10 6.07
C LEU A 74 -2.26 10.61 5.99
N ASP A 75 -2.77 11.41 6.93
CA ASP A 75 -2.48 12.84 7.03
C ASP A 75 -0.98 13.09 7.19
N ARG A 76 -0.32 12.32 8.06
CA ARG A 76 1.14 12.40 8.28
C ARG A 76 1.93 11.96 7.04
N ILE A 77 1.54 10.87 6.39
CA ILE A 77 2.18 10.40 5.15
C ILE A 77 2.00 11.43 4.03
N ALA A 78 0.82 11.97 3.85
CA ALA A 78 0.55 13.01 2.85
C ALA A 78 1.46 14.24 3.04
N ALA A 79 1.68 14.65 4.28
CA ALA A 79 2.57 15.79 4.61
C ALA A 79 4.02 15.56 4.19
N THR A 80 4.47 14.31 4.04
CA THR A 80 5.85 13.99 3.59
C THR A 80 6.01 13.99 2.07
N GLY A 81 4.92 13.84 1.32
CA GLY A 81 4.93 13.61 -0.13
C GLY A 81 5.35 12.20 -0.55
N THR A 82 5.58 11.27 0.41
CA THR A 82 5.89 9.87 0.14
C THR A 82 4.71 9.19 -0.54
N ALA A 83 4.98 8.41 -1.59
CA ALA A 83 3.95 7.63 -2.25
C ALA A 83 3.54 6.41 -1.41
N MET A 84 2.38 5.84 -1.71
CA MET A 84 1.95 4.57 -1.14
C MET A 84 1.67 3.56 -2.26
N GLU A 85 1.78 2.29 -1.93
CA GLU A 85 1.58 1.22 -2.89
C GLU A 85 0.12 0.75 -2.89
N LEU A 86 -0.44 0.49 -4.08
CA LEU A 86 -1.52 -0.47 -4.27
C LEU A 86 -0.89 -1.80 -4.66
N ASN A 87 -0.91 -2.75 -3.74
CA ASN A 87 -0.26 -4.04 -3.90
C ASN A 87 -1.28 -5.11 -4.30
N THR A 88 -1.11 -5.66 -5.50
CA THR A 88 -2.05 -6.65 -6.06
C THR A 88 -1.90 -8.04 -5.45
N SER A 89 -0.74 -8.37 -4.82
CA SER A 89 -0.55 -9.67 -4.16
C SER A 89 -1.54 -9.92 -3.04
N GLY A 90 -2.17 -8.87 -2.52
CA GLY A 90 -3.23 -8.96 -1.52
C GLY A 90 -4.37 -9.90 -1.93
N LEU A 91 -4.68 -10.00 -3.22
CA LEU A 91 -5.70 -10.92 -3.75
C LEU A 91 -5.40 -12.41 -3.43
N ASN A 92 -4.15 -12.73 -3.11
CA ASN A 92 -3.69 -14.09 -2.81
C ASN A 92 -3.41 -14.31 -1.31
N LYS A 93 -3.84 -13.38 -0.44
CA LYS A 93 -3.65 -13.46 1.01
C LYS A 93 -4.90 -14.00 1.71
N VAL A 94 -4.87 -14.10 3.05
CA VAL A 94 -5.98 -14.62 3.87
C VAL A 94 -7.25 -13.79 3.66
N VAL A 95 -7.12 -12.47 3.68
CA VAL A 95 -8.16 -11.56 3.20
C VAL A 95 -7.86 -11.31 1.72
N PRO A 96 -8.63 -11.90 0.77
CA PRO A 96 -8.34 -11.82 -0.65
C PRO A 96 -8.74 -10.47 -1.24
N GLU A 97 -8.02 -9.44 -0.84
CA GLU A 97 -8.23 -8.05 -1.20
C GLU A 97 -6.88 -7.35 -1.38
N MET A 98 -6.74 -6.49 -2.37
CA MET A 98 -5.52 -5.70 -2.58
C MET A 98 -5.16 -4.90 -1.31
N ASN A 99 -3.89 -4.58 -1.16
CA ASN A 99 -3.39 -3.75 -0.07
C ASN A 99 -2.98 -2.36 -0.60
N PRO A 100 -3.71 -1.29 -0.20
CA PRO A 100 -4.82 -1.29 0.73
C PRO A 100 -6.15 -1.70 0.09
N GLY A 101 -7.11 -2.01 0.97
CA GLY A 101 -8.51 -2.18 0.62
C GLY A 101 -9.16 -0.88 0.12
N PRO A 102 -10.38 -0.97 -0.49
CA PRO A 102 -11.01 0.15 -1.20
C PRO A 102 -11.21 1.40 -0.35
N GLU A 103 -11.60 1.24 0.90
CA GLU A 103 -11.87 2.37 1.80
C GLU A 103 -10.61 3.17 2.10
N MET A 104 -9.51 2.49 2.48
CA MET A 104 -8.24 3.16 2.74
C MET A 104 -7.67 3.76 1.46
N LEU A 105 -7.83 3.10 0.30
CA LEU A 105 -7.40 3.62 -0.99
C LEU A 105 -8.13 4.93 -1.33
N ARG A 106 -9.43 5.04 -1.03
CA ARG A 106 -10.21 6.26 -1.18
C ARG A 106 -9.70 7.36 -0.26
N GLN A 107 -9.41 7.03 1.02
CA GLN A 107 -8.83 7.96 1.98
C GLN A 107 -7.45 8.47 1.56
N MET A 108 -6.63 7.64 0.90
CA MET A 108 -5.36 8.06 0.28
C MET A 108 -5.62 9.05 -0.85
N ARG A 109 -6.62 8.78 -1.72
CA ARG A 109 -6.96 9.66 -2.84
C ARG A 109 -7.46 11.03 -2.37
N GLU A 110 -8.30 11.08 -1.34
CA GLU A 110 -8.81 12.33 -0.75
C GLU A 110 -7.67 13.23 -0.24
N ARG A 111 -6.54 12.66 0.17
CA ARG A 111 -5.32 13.34 0.63
C ARG A 111 -4.29 13.56 -0.48
N GLU A 112 -4.64 13.25 -1.71
CA GLU A 112 -3.76 13.37 -2.87
C GLU A 112 -2.43 12.62 -2.71
N ILE A 113 -2.41 11.53 -1.90
CA ILE A 113 -1.22 10.69 -1.74
C ILE A 113 -0.92 10.01 -3.09
N PRO A 114 0.30 10.18 -3.64
CA PRO A 114 0.69 9.51 -4.88
C PRO A 114 0.66 7.99 -4.72
N VAL A 115 0.24 7.27 -5.77
CA VAL A 115 0.11 5.81 -5.72
C VAL A 115 1.02 5.13 -6.73
N VAL A 116 1.73 4.10 -6.26
CA VAL A 116 2.50 3.16 -7.08
C VAL A 116 1.73 1.85 -7.12
N ILE A 117 1.76 1.13 -8.25
CA ILE A 117 1.21 -0.24 -8.32
C ILE A 117 2.34 -1.26 -8.17
N GLY A 118 2.14 -2.28 -7.33
CA GLY A 118 3.11 -3.34 -7.08
C GLY A 118 2.45 -4.73 -7.02
N ALA A 119 3.18 -5.76 -7.45
CA ALA A 119 2.73 -7.15 -7.40
C ALA A 119 3.34 -7.95 -6.25
N ASP A 120 4.34 -7.41 -5.54
CA ASP A 120 5.08 -8.12 -4.48
C ASP A 120 5.48 -9.54 -4.92
N ALA A 121 6.00 -9.61 -6.17
CA ALA A 121 6.24 -10.88 -6.86
C ALA A 121 7.44 -11.62 -6.26
N HIS A 122 7.19 -12.83 -5.75
CA HIS A 122 8.22 -13.75 -5.25
C HIS A 122 8.51 -14.89 -6.24
N GLN A 123 7.84 -14.89 -7.39
CA GLN A 123 8.00 -15.84 -8.49
C GLN A 123 7.89 -15.08 -9.82
N PRO A 124 8.64 -15.49 -10.87
CA PRO A 124 8.65 -14.77 -12.15
C PRO A 124 7.26 -14.60 -12.77
N GLU A 125 6.39 -15.60 -12.63
CA GLU A 125 5.04 -15.63 -13.20
C GLU A 125 4.10 -14.60 -12.54
N ARG A 126 4.49 -14.07 -11.39
CA ARG A 126 3.72 -13.06 -10.64
C ARG A 126 4.17 -11.63 -10.93
N VAL A 127 5.20 -11.43 -11.73
CA VAL A 127 5.63 -10.08 -12.13
C VAL A 127 4.50 -9.40 -12.90
N ALA A 128 4.11 -8.19 -12.45
CA ALA A 128 2.95 -7.45 -12.94
C ALA A 128 1.59 -8.20 -12.81
N GLY A 129 1.53 -9.23 -11.96
CA GLY A 129 0.31 -10.00 -11.73
C GLY A 129 -0.84 -9.12 -11.26
N ASP A 130 -2.01 -9.25 -11.89
CA ASP A 130 -3.24 -8.53 -11.57
C ASP A 130 -3.16 -6.99 -11.71
N PHE A 131 -2.19 -6.46 -12.46
CA PHE A 131 -2.03 -5.01 -12.66
C PHE A 131 -3.24 -4.40 -13.38
N ASP A 132 -3.86 -5.10 -14.31
CA ASP A 132 -5.09 -4.64 -14.99
C ASP A 132 -6.19 -4.36 -13.98
N GLN A 133 -6.41 -5.29 -13.04
CA GLN A 133 -7.36 -5.12 -11.94
C GLN A 133 -6.93 -3.99 -10.99
N GLY A 134 -5.62 -3.86 -10.74
CA GLY A 134 -5.08 -2.77 -9.91
C GLY A 134 -5.34 -1.40 -10.51
N LEU A 135 -5.12 -1.21 -11.81
CA LEU A 135 -5.40 0.04 -12.50
C LEU A 135 -6.90 0.38 -12.48
N GLU A 136 -7.76 -0.64 -12.60
CA GLU A 136 -9.21 -0.44 -12.47
C GLU A 136 -9.59 0.01 -11.04
N ARG A 137 -9.03 -0.60 -10.00
CA ARG A 137 -9.24 -0.18 -8.61
C ARG A 137 -8.79 1.26 -8.36
N LEU A 138 -7.69 1.68 -8.99
CA LEU A 138 -7.25 3.07 -8.91
C LEU A 138 -8.27 4.03 -9.55
N ARG A 139 -8.82 3.69 -10.72
CA ARG A 139 -9.89 4.49 -11.36
C ARG A 139 -11.14 4.57 -10.47
N GLU A 140 -11.60 3.46 -9.94
CA GLU A 140 -12.75 3.39 -9.02
C GLU A 140 -12.55 4.28 -7.77
N ALA A 141 -11.32 4.35 -7.25
CA ALA A 141 -10.96 5.22 -6.14
C ALA A 141 -10.79 6.71 -6.53
N GLY A 142 -10.87 7.04 -7.82
CA GLY A 142 -10.77 8.41 -8.34
C GLY A 142 -9.36 8.86 -8.72
N TYR A 143 -8.39 7.95 -8.80
CA TYR A 143 -7.07 8.26 -9.35
C TYR A 143 -7.13 8.33 -10.89
N SER A 144 -6.42 9.29 -11.46
CA SER A 144 -6.19 9.40 -12.90
C SER A 144 -4.73 9.14 -13.29
N MET A 145 -3.85 9.09 -12.31
CA MET A 145 -2.41 8.92 -12.48
C MET A 145 -1.92 7.78 -11.61
N VAL A 146 -0.88 7.09 -12.07
CA VAL A 146 -0.06 6.16 -11.31
C VAL A 146 1.38 6.67 -11.30
N SER A 147 2.04 6.57 -10.15
CA SER A 147 3.41 7.06 -9.97
C SER A 147 4.43 5.96 -10.23
N ASN A 148 5.59 6.37 -10.73
CA ASN A 148 6.79 5.56 -10.85
C ASN A 148 7.99 6.41 -10.38
N PHE A 149 9.16 5.79 -10.16
CA PHE A 149 10.36 6.49 -9.72
C PHE A 149 11.55 6.16 -10.62
N LEU A 150 12.28 7.20 -11.02
CA LEU A 150 13.57 7.11 -11.69
C LEU A 150 14.55 8.06 -11.00
N ASP A 151 15.71 7.54 -10.60
CA ASP A 151 16.71 8.29 -9.83
C ASP A 151 16.13 9.00 -8.58
N ARG A 152 15.22 8.32 -7.90
CA ARG A 152 14.49 8.84 -6.73
C ARG A 152 13.58 10.04 -7.05
N GLN A 153 13.31 10.29 -8.32
CA GLN A 153 12.38 11.32 -8.77
C GLN A 153 11.07 10.68 -9.20
N ARG A 154 9.96 11.18 -8.67
CA ARG A 154 8.63 10.72 -9.02
C ARG A 154 8.25 11.16 -10.43
N ILE A 155 7.70 10.24 -11.19
CA ILE A 155 7.13 10.44 -12.52
C ILE A 155 5.69 9.92 -12.48
N ASP A 156 4.72 10.80 -12.75
CA ASP A 156 3.31 10.43 -12.78
C ASP A 156 2.88 10.16 -14.22
N LEU A 157 2.25 9.01 -14.44
CA LEU A 157 1.77 8.55 -15.73
C LEU A 157 0.24 8.45 -15.71
N PRO A 158 -0.46 8.87 -16.78
CA PRO A 158 -1.89 8.60 -16.90
C PRO A 158 -2.18 7.10 -16.81
N ILE A 159 -3.22 6.72 -16.07
CA ILE A 159 -3.61 5.31 -15.92
C ILE A 159 -3.89 4.67 -17.29
N ASP A 160 -4.48 5.43 -18.23
CA ASP A 160 -4.74 4.92 -19.59
C ASP A 160 -3.45 4.60 -20.36
N ALA A 161 -2.39 5.39 -20.16
CA ALA A 161 -1.09 5.11 -20.76
C ALA A 161 -0.42 3.87 -20.12
N ALA A 162 -0.56 3.69 -18.81
CA ALA A 162 -0.09 2.50 -18.10
C ALA A 162 -0.83 1.24 -18.58
N GLN A 163 -2.15 1.32 -18.75
CA GLN A 163 -2.98 0.24 -19.28
C GLN A 163 -2.55 -0.17 -20.70
N ALA A 164 -2.39 0.80 -21.59
CA ALA A 164 -1.95 0.54 -22.97
C ALA A 164 -0.55 -0.13 -23.03
N SER A 165 0.34 0.22 -22.09
CA SER A 165 1.66 -0.42 -21.97
C SER A 165 1.56 -1.90 -21.59
N LEU A 166 0.65 -2.28 -20.68
CA LEU A 166 0.43 -3.67 -20.30
C LEU A 166 -0.10 -4.50 -21.48
N GLU A 167 -1.09 -3.97 -22.21
CA GLU A 167 -1.67 -4.63 -23.37
C GLU A 167 -0.64 -4.89 -24.48
N SER A 168 0.31 -3.97 -24.69
CA SER A 168 1.35 -4.11 -25.70
C SER A 168 2.39 -5.21 -25.39
N GLN A 169 2.48 -5.67 -24.15
CA GLN A 169 3.41 -6.73 -23.72
C GLN A 169 2.80 -8.14 -23.76
N GLN A 170 1.50 -8.25 -24.03
CA GLN A 170 0.78 -9.53 -24.11
C GLN A 170 0.74 -10.13 -25.54
N VAL A 171 1.46 -9.52 -26.50
CA VAL A 171 1.51 -9.95 -27.92
C VAL A 171 2.77 -10.76 -28.21
#